data_faff51b8501f850e73892ec55633ed97
#
_entry.id   faff51b8501f850e73892ec55633ed97
#
_cell.length_a   1.000
_cell.length_b   1.000
_cell.length_c   1.000
_cell.angle_alpha   90.00
_cell.angle_beta   90.00
_cell.angle_gamma   90.00
#
_symmetry.space_group_name_H-M   'P 1'
#
loop_
_entity.id
_entity.type
_entity.pdbx_description
1 polymer ?
#
loop_
_entity_poly.entity_id
_entity_poly.type
_entity_poly.pdbx_seq_one_letter_code
_entity_poly.pdbx_strand_id
1 'polypeptide(L)'
;MAYTAWAASTAFAVGDVRRATTSQNSGLVFECTTAGTSGSSEPTWPTDIGSTLTDNTVVWTAISSIYADLSALAPDAIIELFELHYDNTLHGSTDILRWHAGSNADVTGNITWSSNDYVRLPVQAEGFEYTNTGTLPRPTLSVANLDGAVTALLLGVNLTTPGNDLTGAKVKRIRTLKKFLDGESAADPYATFPIEEWFIDRKATESRDVVSFELASKFDLSNKELPNRQVVANICQWQYRSSECSYTGSNYFDVNNNTVGSLAQDACGKRLSSCKKRFGENGELPFGSFPGAGLLT
;
A
#
# COMPACT_ATOMS: atom_id res chain seq x y z
N MET A 1 -16.37 8.49 -19.72
CA MET A 1 -15.74 9.30 -20.79
C MET A 1 -14.26 9.46 -20.50
N ALA A 2 -13.41 9.36 -21.52
CA ALA A 2 -11.99 9.65 -21.35
C ALA A 2 -11.79 11.12 -21.00
N TYR A 3 -10.83 11.42 -20.11
CA TYR A 3 -10.46 12.80 -19.85
C TYR A 3 -9.87 13.46 -21.08
N THR A 4 -10.33 14.67 -21.38
CA THR A 4 -9.78 15.45 -22.49
C THR A 4 -8.32 15.79 -22.20
N ALA A 5 -7.45 15.66 -23.22
CA ALA A 5 -6.05 16.05 -23.08
C ALA A 5 -5.91 17.56 -22.86
N TRP A 6 -4.84 17.95 -22.21
CA TRP A 6 -4.44 19.34 -22.12
C TRP A 6 -4.31 19.97 -23.51
N ALA A 7 -4.62 21.23 -23.64
CA ALA A 7 -4.48 22.00 -24.88
C ALA A 7 -3.77 23.32 -24.63
N ALA A 8 -2.90 23.70 -25.57
CA ALA A 8 -2.13 24.94 -25.49
C ALA A 8 -3.01 26.17 -25.69
N SER A 9 -2.66 27.28 -25.04
CA SER A 9 -3.28 28.60 -25.19
C SER A 9 -4.81 28.58 -25.10
N THR A 10 -5.34 27.70 -24.23
CA THR A 10 -6.77 27.45 -24.06
C THR A 10 -7.24 27.96 -22.70
N ALA A 11 -8.41 28.59 -22.67
CA ALA A 11 -9.03 29.04 -21.42
C ALA A 11 -9.69 27.86 -20.70
N PHE A 12 -9.45 27.77 -19.39
CA PHE A 12 -10.01 26.75 -18.51
C PHE A 12 -10.76 27.39 -17.34
N ALA A 13 -11.86 26.78 -16.97
CA ALA A 13 -12.65 27.14 -15.80
C ALA A 13 -12.26 26.27 -14.59
N VAL A 14 -12.55 26.79 -13.38
CA VAL A 14 -12.40 25.99 -12.15
C VAL A 14 -13.27 24.74 -12.24
N GLY A 15 -12.69 23.58 -11.91
CA GLY A 15 -13.31 22.26 -12.01
C GLY A 15 -13.08 21.55 -13.35
N ASP A 16 -12.48 22.21 -14.35
CA ASP A 16 -12.05 21.51 -15.56
C ASP A 16 -10.97 20.48 -15.25
N VAL A 17 -11.15 19.23 -15.71
CA VAL A 17 -10.18 18.15 -15.52
C VAL A 17 -9.53 17.79 -16.85
N ARG A 18 -8.22 17.70 -16.87
CA ARG A 18 -7.41 17.38 -18.06
C ARG A 18 -6.38 16.29 -17.74
N ARG A 19 -6.03 15.50 -18.75
CA ARG A 19 -4.90 14.59 -18.70
C ARG A 19 -3.69 15.16 -19.44
N ALA A 20 -2.50 14.69 -19.12
CA ALA A 20 -1.30 14.97 -19.91
C ALA A 20 -1.49 14.47 -21.37
N THR A 21 -0.87 15.16 -22.35
CA THR A 21 -0.90 14.74 -23.76
C THR A 21 0.09 13.63 -24.04
N THR A 22 1.26 13.70 -23.38
CA THR A 22 2.29 12.66 -23.44
C THR A 22 2.11 11.68 -22.29
N SER A 23 2.54 10.44 -22.49
CA SER A 23 2.34 9.30 -21.61
C SER A 23 3.09 9.38 -20.27
N GLN A 24 2.99 10.47 -19.56
CA GLN A 24 3.23 10.52 -18.11
C GLN A 24 2.01 9.92 -17.39
N ASN A 25 1.66 8.70 -17.79
CA ASN A 25 0.57 7.95 -17.20
C ASN A 25 0.96 7.55 -15.79
N SER A 26 0.69 8.43 -14.86
CA SER A 26 0.96 8.25 -13.43
C SER A 26 -0.30 7.89 -12.64
N GLY A 27 -1.41 7.58 -13.31
CA GLY A 27 -2.73 7.42 -12.67
C GLY A 27 -3.30 8.76 -12.19
N LEU A 28 -2.78 9.88 -12.72
CA LEU A 28 -3.18 11.24 -12.35
C LEU A 28 -3.91 11.95 -13.47
N VAL A 29 -4.82 12.82 -13.08
CA VAL A 29 -5.41 13.88 -13.88
C VAL A 29 -5.28 15.19 -13.12
N PHE A 30 -5.48 16.30 -13.84
CA PHE A 30 -5.19 17.63 -13.31
C PHE A 30 -6.47 18.47 -13.33
N GLU A 31 -6.91 18.86 -12.15
CA GLU A 31 -8.08 19.69 -11.95
C GLU A 31 -7.66 21.17 -11.93
N CYS A 32 -8.34 21.99 -12.69
CA CYS A 32 -8.16 23.43 -12.68
C CYS A 32 -8.74 23.99 -11.37
N THR A 33 -7.87 24.50 -10.50
CA THR A 33 -8.25 25.14 -9.23
C THR A 33 -8.27 26.65 -9.30
N THR A 34 -7.58 27.24 -10.29
CA THR A 34 -7.67 28.68 -10.60
C THR A 34 -7.89 28.84 -12.09
N ALA A 35 -9.00 29.46 -12.46
CA ALA A 35 -9.35 29.70 -13.86
C ALA A 35 -8.30 30.60 -14.54
N GLY A 36 -8.00 30.30 -15.81
CA GLY A 36 -7.00 31.02 -16.56
C GLY A 36 -6.81 30.48 -17.96
N THR A 37 -5.74 30.89 -18.62
CA THR A 37 -5.34 30.41 -19.95
C THR A 37 -4.03 29.64 -19.83
N SER A 38 -3.97 28.44 -20.40
CA SER A 38 -2.77 27.60 -20.41
C SER A 38 -1.63 28.21 -21.21
N GLY A 39 -0.42 27.74 -20.98
CA GLY A 39 0.77 28.12 -21.73
C GLY A 39 0.72 27.69 -23.19
N SER A 40 1.70 28.14 -23.98
CA SER A 40 1.88 27.75 -25.37
C SER A 40 2.49 26.35 -25.55
N SER A 41 3.07 25.80 -24.49
CA SER A 41 3.65 24.46 -24.44
C SER A 41 3.15 23.73 -23.19
N GLU A 42 3.04 22.41 -23.29
CA GLU A 42 2.63 21.57 -22.17
C GLU A 42 3.65 21.68 -21.03
N PRO A 43 3.18 21.90 -19.80
CA PRO A 43 4.06 21.98 -18.64
C PRO A 43 4.57 20.61 -18.22
N THR A 44 5.61 20.57 -17.39
CA THR A 44 6.01 19.34 -16.69
C THR A 44 5.06 19.09 -15.54
N TRP A 45 4.26 18.03 -15.65
CA TRP A 45 3.24 17.70 -14.68
C TRP A 45 3.82 17.11 -13.39
N PRO A 46 3.26 17.45 -12.22
CA PRO A 46 3.65 16.84 -10.96
C PRO A 46 3.25 15.35 -10.91
N THR A 47 3.99 14.58 -10.12
CA THR A 47 3.80 13.13 -9.94
C THR A 47 3.11 12.77 -8.62
N ASP A 48 2.88 13.73 -7.74
CA ASP A 48 2.30 13.49 -6.43
C ASP A 48 0.89 14.09 -6.32
N ILE A 49 -0.04 13.31 -5.77
CA ILE A 49 -1.42 13.75 -5.52
C ILE A 49 -1.42 14.97 -4.60
N GLY A 50 -2.23 15.97 -4.94
CA GLY A 50 -2.37 17.22 -4.21
C GLY A 50 -1.32 18.27 -4.57
N SER A 51 -0.30 17.93 -5.35
CA SER A 51 0.68 18.91 -5.84
C SER A 51 0.04 19.87 -6.84
N THR A 52 0.43 21.14 -6.76
CA THR A 52 -0.08 22.19 -7.64
C THR A 52 0.96 22.62 -8.66
N LEU A 53 0.48 23.04 -9.83
CA LEU A 53 1.29 23.53 -10.92
C LEU A 53 0.65 24.79 -11.52
N THR A 54 1.45 25.84 -11.71
CA THR A 54 1.03 27.03 -12.45
C THR A 54 1.46 26.90 -13.91
N ASP A 55 0.50 26.98 -14.81
CA ASP A 55 0.65 26.90 -16.25
C ASP A 55 0.11 28.21 -16.87
N ASN A 56 1.01 29.17 -17.09
CA ASN A 56 0.69 30.55 -17.44
C ASN A 56 -0.21 31.20 -16.36
N THR A 57 -1.51 31.36 -16.59
CA THR A 57 -2.45 31.96 -15.64
C THR A 57 -3.38 30.95 -14.98
N VAL A 58 -3.38 29.70 -15.43
CA VAL A 58 -4.18 28.61 -14.83
C VAL A 58 -3.35 27.88 -13.76
N VAL A 59 -4.00 27.47 -12.69
CA VAL A 59 -3.38 26.60 -11.67
C VAL A 59 -4.07 25.23 -11.70
N TRP A 60 -3.26 24.21 -11.81
CA TRP A 60 -3.65 22.82 -11.82
C TRP A 60 -3.31 22.14 -10.49
N THR A 61 -4.18 21.25 -10.02
CA THR A 61 -3.92 20.36 -8.89
C THR A 61 -3.99 18.92 -9.36
N ALA A 62 -2.97 18.14 -9.04
CA ALA A 62 -2.92 16.72 -9.38
C ALA A 62 -3.89 15.93 -8.51
N ILE A 63 -4.80 15.17 -9.11
CA ILE A 63 -5.76 14.28 -8.43
C ILE A 63 -5.69 12.89 -9.04
N SER A 64 -6.07 11.86 -8.27
CA SER A 64 -6.14 10.49 -8.80
C SER A 64 -7.23 10.39 -9.87
N SER A 65 -6.89 9.80 -11.02
CA SER A 65 -7.83 9.55 -12.12
C SER A 65 -9.01 8.66 -11.70
N ILE A 66 -8.78 7.68 -10.82
CA ILE A 66 -9.83 6.82 -10.26
C ILE A 66 -10.78 7.61 -9.36
N TYR A 67 -10.25 8.38 -8.40
CA TYR A 67 -11.10 9.15 -7.50
C TYR A 67 -11.87 10.26 -8.22
N ALA A 68 -11.28 10.85 -9.25
CA ALA A 68 -11.96 11.81 -10.10
C ALA A 68 -13.16 11.17 -10.84
N ASP A 69 -13.00 9.93 -11.32
CA ASP A 69 -14.09 9.21 -11.98
C ASP A 69 -15.18 8.75 -10.99
N LEU A 70 -14.79 8.26 -9.83
CA LEU A 70 -15.76 7.87 -8.78
C LEU A 70 -16.59 9.05 -8.28
N SER A 71 -16.06 10.27 -8.39
CA SER A 71 -16.77 11.50 -8.05
C SER A 71 -17.72 11.96 -9.19
N ALA A 72 -17.67 11.32 -10.36
CA ALA A 72 -18.54 11.63 -11.47
C ALA A 72 -19.99 11.15 -11.23
N LEU A 73 -20.93 11.75 -11.92
CA LEU A 73 -22.37 11.41 -11.82
C LEU A 73 -22.68 9.95 -12.22
N ALA A 74 -21.85 9.37 -13.10
CA ALA A 74 -21.95 7.98 -13.54
C ALA A 74 -20.55 7.37 -13.61
N PRO A 75 -20.02 6.83 -12.50
CA PRO A 75 -18.72 6.18 -12.48
C PRO A 75 -18.72 4.92 -13.34
N ASP A 76 -17.57 4.56 -13.89
CA ASP A 76 -17.41 3.36 -14.70
C ASP A 76 -17.33 2.09 -13.81
N ALA A 77 -17.49 0.92 -14.42
CA ALA A 77 -17.46 -0.35 -13.72
C ALA A 77 -16.07 -0.65 -13.15
N ILE A 78 -16.05 -1.13 -11.89
CA ILE A 78 -14.83 -1.60 -11.24
C ILE A 78 -14.48 -2.98 -11.80
N ILE A 79 -13.24 -3.15 -12.23
CA ILE A 79 -12.64 -4.41 -12.67
C ILE A 79 -11.69 -4.91 -11.60
N GLU A 80 -11.83 -6.18 -11.23
CA GLU A 80 -10.95 -6.85 -10.29
C GLU A 80 -10.05 -7.85 -11.01
N LEU A 81 -8.75 -7.71 -10.79
CA LEU A 81 -7.69 -8.53 -11.35
C LEU A 81 -6.90 -9.16 -10.22
N PHE A 82 -6.48 -10.39 -10.43
CA PHE A 82 -5.70 -11.16 -9.46
C PHE A 82 -4.40 -11.64 -10.06
N GLU A 83 -3.33 -11.57 -9.30
CA GLU A 83 -2.03 -12.15 -9.63
C GLU A 83 -1.57 -13.07 -8.51
N LEU A 84 -1.16 -14.29 -8.85
CA LEU A 84 -0.48 -15.21 -7.95
C LEU A 84 0.99 -15.24 -8.33
N HIS A 85 1.84 -14.80 -7.43
CA HIS A 85 3.28 -14.81 -7.60
C HIS A 85 3.88 -15.98 -6.84
N TYR A 86 4.57 -16.86 -7.55
CA TYR A 86 5.33 -17.93 -6.95
C TYR A 86 6.62 -17.43 -6.29
N ASP A 87 7.06 -18.13 -5.25
CA ASP A 87 8.40 -18.01 -4.70
C ASP A 87 9.26 -19.17 -5.23
N ASN A 88 10.40 -18.88 -5.84
CA ASN A 88 11.25 -19.91 -6.44
C ASN A 88 11.72 -20.97 -5.44
N THR A 89 11.97 -20.54 -4.20
CA THR A 89 12.48 -21.44 -3.14
C THR A 89 11.39 -22.39 -2.64
N LEU A 90 10.16 -21.90 -2.53
CA LEU A 90 9.04 -22.66 -1.96
C LEU A 90 8.26 -23.41 -3.04
N HIS A 91 8.16 -22.87 -4.25
CA HIS A 91 7.25 -23.40 -5.28
C HIS A 91 7.98 -23.87 -6.54
N GLY A 92 9.30 -23.67 -6.65
CA GLY A 92 10.10 -24.10 -7.80
C GLY A 92 9.85 -23.31 -9.09
N SER A 93 9.17 -22.18 -9.01
CA SER A 93 8.87 -21.30 -10.13
C SER A 93 8.91 -19.82 -9.69
N THR A 94 9.14 -18.95 -10.66
CA THR A 94 8.99 -17.48 -10.51
C THR A 94 7.85 -16.96 -11.37
N ASP A 95 7.02 -17.84 -11.91
CA ASP A 95 5.92 -17.46 -12.79
C ASP A 95 4.86 -16.64 -12.04
N ILE A 96 4.10 -15.87 -12.80
CA ILE A 96 2.97 -15.11 -12.31
C ILE A 96 1.73 -15.59 -13.05
N LEU A 97 0.80 -16.16 -12.32
CA LEU A 97 -0.51 -16.48 -12.86
C LEU A 97 -1.43 -15.27 -12.72
N ARG A 98 -2.14 -14.94 -13.79
CA ARG A 98 -3.02 -13.79 -13.87
C ARG A 98 -4.41 -14.20 -14.28
N TRP A 99 -5.39 -13.77 -13.52
CA TRP A 99 -6.80 -14.05 -13.81
C TRP A 99 -7.72 -12.94 -13.32
N HIS A 100 -8.95 -12.97 -13.81
CA HIS A 100 -10.01 -12.11 -13.33
C HIS A 100 -11.28 -12.92 -13.03
N ALA A 101 -12.08 -12.45 -12.07
CA ALA A 101 -13.39 -13.01 -11.82
C ALA A 101 -14.27 -12.81 -13.06
N GLY A 102 -14.84 -13.86 -13.60
CA GLY A 102 -15.63 -13.80 -14.83
C GLY A 102 -16.92 -12.98 -14.77
N SER A 103 -17.20 -12.31 -13.66
CA SER A 103 -18.36 -11.47 -13.40
C SER A 103 -18.09 -9.97 -13.56
N ASN A 104 -16.92 -9.58 -14.07
CA ASN A 104 -16.61 -8.19 -14.34
C ASN A 104 -17.47 -7.65 -15.48
N ALA A 105 -18.52 -6.90 -15.16
CA ALA A 105 -19.42 -6.15 -16.04
C ALA A 105 -19.15 -6.28 -17.54
N ASP A 106 -19.99 -6.93 -18.29
CA ASP A 106 -19.96 -7.04 -19.78
C ASP A 106 -18.64 -7.56 -20.42
N VAL A 107 -17.60 -7.87 -19.65
CA VAL A 107 -16.37 -8.45 -20.18
C VAL A 107 -16.48 -9.97 -20.18
N THR A 108 -16.66 -10.55 -21.37
CA THR A 108 -16.90 -12.00 -21.55
C THR A 108 -15.64 -12.81 -21.88
N GLY A 109 -14.51 -12.15 -22.11
CA GLY A 109 -13.23 -12.77 -22.50
C GLY A 109 -12.10 -12.50 -21.52
N ASN A 110 -10.87 -12.73 -21.97
CA ASN A 110 -9.70 -12.30 -21.24
C ASN A 110 -9.61 -10.77 -21.20
N ILE A 111 -8.99 -10.25 -20.14
CA ILE A 111 -8.75 -8.81 -19.98
C ILE A 111 -7.26 -8.57 -20.16
N THR A 112 -6.90 -7.60 -21.01
CA THR A 112 -5.52 -7.12 -21.10
C THR A 112 -5.41 -5.81 -20.34
N TRP A 113 -4.46 -5.73 -19.40
CA TRP A 113 -4.18 -4.53 -18.63
C TRP A 113 -2.67 -4.42 -18.33
N SER A 114 -2.12 -3.23 -18.55
CA SER A 114 -0.68 -2.97 -18.40
C SER A 114 0.17 -3.98 -19.20
N SER A 115 -0.25 -4.29 -20.43
CA SER A 115 0.37 -5.26 -21.34
C SER A 115 0.42 -6.71 -20.81
N ASN A 116 -0.39 -7.04 -19.83
CA ASN A 116 -0.54 -8.40 -19.30
C ASN A 116 -1.94 -8.93 -19.55
N ASP A 117 -2.03 -10.20 -19.90
CA ASP A 117 -3.30 -10.87 -20.11
C ASP A 117 -3.78 -11.57 -18.84
N TYR A 118 -5.00 -11.26 -18.44
CA TYR A 118 -5.70 -11.88 -17.31
C TYR A 118 -6.75 -12.82 -17.86
N VAL A 119 -6.57 -14.11 -17.58
CA VAL A 119 -7.48 -15.16 -18.05
C VAL A 119 -8.76 -15.15 -17.24
N ARG A 120 -9.88 -15.36 -17.91
CA ARG A 120 -11.16 -15.52 -17.23
C ARG A 120 -11.19 -16.81 -16.41
N LEU A 121 -11.23 -16.70 -15.10
CA LEU A 121 -11.36 -17.83 -14.18
C LEU A 121 -12.38 -17.46 -13.09
N PRO A 122 -13.45 -18.25 -12.87
CA PRO A 122 -14.38 -17.97 -11.79
C PRO A 122 -13.66 -17.98 -10.44
N VAL A 123 -13.63 -16.84 -9.80
CA VAL A 123 -13.00 -16.60 -8.50
C VAL A 123 -14.01 -15.89 -7.61
N GLN A 124 -14.10 -16.33 -6.37
CA GLN A 124 -14.84 -15.66 -5.31
C GLN A 124 -13.83 -15.20 -4.25
N ALA A 125 -13.81 -13.90 -4.00
CA ALA A 125 -12.90 -13.23 -3.09
C ALA A 125 -13.71 -12.55 -1.98
N GLU A 126 -13.59 -13.06 -0.74
CA GLU A 126 -14.37 -12.61 0.41
C GLU A 126 -13.48 -12.22 1.58
N GLY A 127 -13.99 -11.33 2.47
CA GLY A 127 -13.29 -10.96 3.69
C GLY A 127 -12.14 -9.96 3.53
N PHE A 128 -12.07 -9.24 2.41
CA PHE A 128 -11.07 -8.19 2.15
C PHE A 128 -11.41 -6.84 2.82
N GLU A 129 -12.20 -6.88 3.87
CA GLU A 129 -12.65 -5.67 4.58
C GLU A 129 -11.62 -5.23 5.63
N TYR A 130 -11.36 -3.93 5.69
CA TYR A 130 -10.57 -3.35 6.76
C TYR A 130 -11.49 -2.99 7.92
N THR A 131 -11.21 -3.54 9.10
CA THR A 131 -11.97 -3.26 10.32
C THR A 131 -11.17 -2.35 11.26
N ASN A 132 -11.86 -1.43 11.95
CA ASN A 132 -11.25 -0.59 12.99
C ASN A 132 -11.09 -1.32 14.35
N THR A 133 -11.42 -2.60 14.41
CA THR A 133 -11.41 -3.39 15.66
C THR A 133 -10.04 -3.95 16.02
N GLY A 134 -9.00 -3.67 15.22
CA GLY A 134 -7.63 -4.11 15.48
C GLY A 134 -7.34 -5.56 15.12
N THR A 135 -8.32 -6.32 14.64
CA THR A 135 -8.11 -7.66 14.08
C THR A 135 -7.68 -7.57 12.63
N LEU A 136 -6.60 -8.28 12.28
CA LEU A 136 -6.18 -8.38 10.89
C LEU A 136 -7.20 -9.24 10.11
N PRO A 137 -7.70 -8.78 8.96
CA PRO A 137 -8.60 -9.58 8.15
C PRO A 137 -7.87 -10.81 7.59
N ARG A 138 -8.58 -11.93 7.51
CA ARG A 138 -8.14 -13.17 6.87
C ARG A 138 -9.07 -13.50 5.71
N PRO A 139 -8.81 -12.91 4.53
CA PRO A 139 -9.65 -13.13 3.37
C PRO A 139 -9.60 -14.59 2.90
N THR A 140 -10.70 -15.01 2.26
CA THR A 140 -10.78 -16.30 1.58
C THR A 140 -10.84 -16.08 0.08
N LEU A 141 -10.01 -16.81 -0.65
CA LEU A 141 -9.99 -16.84 -2.10
C LEU A 141 -10.41 -18.24 -2.57
N SER A 142 -11.59 -18.35 -3.16
CA SER A 142 -12.10 -19.59 -3.73
C SER A 142 -11.99 -19.53 -5.26
N VAL A 143 -11.28 -20.48 -5.83
CA VAL A 143 -10.98 -20.56 -7.26
C VAL A 143 -11.64 -21.79 -7.85
N ALA A 144 -12.33 -21.64 -8.98
CA ALA A 144 -12.93 -22.78 -9.67
C ALA A 144 -11.82 -23.72 -10.19
N ASN A 145 -11.98 -25.01 -9.90
CA ASN A 145 -11.05 -26.06 -10.31
C ASN A 145 -11.48 -26.70 -11.63
N LEU A 146 -11.55 -25.87 -12.68
CA LEU A 146 -11.97 -26.31 -14.00
C LEU A 146 -11.02 -27.37 -14.53
N ASP A 147 -11.58 -28.52 -14.86
CA ASP A 147 -10.85 -29.68 -15.37
C ASP A 147 -9.63 -30.13 -14.51
N GLY A 148 -9.66 -29.80 -13.21
CA GLY A 148 -8.57 -30.13 -12.30
C GLY A 148 -7.31 -29.26 -12.46
N ALA A 149 -7.39 -28.13 -13.15
CA ALA A 149 -6.23 -27.28 -13.43
C ALA A 149 -5.54 -26.76 -12.16
N VAL A 150 -6.31 -26.35 -11.15
CA VAL A 150 -5.76 -25.89 -9.86
C VAL A 150 -5.14 -27.06 -9.11
N THR A 151 -5.78 -28.24 -9.10
CA THR A 151 -5.21 -29.46 -8.49
C THR A 151 -3.91 -29.87 -9.17
N ALA A 152 -3.82 -29.80 -10.50
CA ALA A 152 -2.58 -30.10 -11.23
C ALA A 152 -1.45 -29.14 -10.87
N LEU A 153 -1.76 -27.87 -10.71
CA LEU A 153 -0.84 -26.85 -10.27
C LEU A 153 -0.33 -27.12 -8.84
N LEU A 154 -1.21 -27.44 -7.91
CA LEU A 154 -0.86 -27.82 -6.54
C LEU A 154 0.03 -29.07 -6.51
N LEU A 155 -0.27 -30.06 -7.35
CA LEU A 155 0.57 -31.24 -7.47
C LEU A 155 2.00 -30.88 -7.94
N GLY A 156 2.13 -29.99 -8.93
CA GLY A 156 3.42 -29.48 -9.41
C GLY A 156 4.25 -28.81 -8.30
N VAL A 157 3.62 -27.95 -7.49
CA VAL A 157 4.26 -27.30 -6.34
C VAL A 157 4.66 -28.33 -5.27
N ASN A 158 3.80 -29.28 -4.97
CA ASN A 158 4.05 -30.31 -3.97
C ASN A 158 5.13 -31.31 -4.40
N LEU A 159 5.47 -31.42 -5.68
CA LEU A 159 6.64 -32.15 -6.15
C LEU A 159 7.96 -31.45 -5.78
N THR A 160 7.96 -30.14 -5.68
CA THR A 160 9.12 -29.35 -5.26
C THR A 160 9.22 -29.28 -3.73
N THR A 161 8.14 -28.93 -3.06
CA THR A 161 8.07 -28.83 -1.60
C THR A 161 6.85 -29.62 -1.11
N PRO A 162 7.03 -30.88 -0.68
CA PRO A 162 5.92 -31.74 -0.30
C PRO A 162 5.02 -31.12 0.78
N GLY A 163 3.71 -31.06 0.50
CA GLY A 163 2.70 -30.54 1.43
C GLY A 163 2.66 -29.02 1.54
N ASN A 164 3.32 -28.29 0.64
CA ASN A 164 3.33 -26.81 0.66
C ASN A 164 1.97 -26.23 0.25
N ASP A 165 1.30 -26.82 -0.75
CA ASP A 165 -0.04 -26.39 -1.22
C ASP A 165 -0.14 -24.87 -1.52
N LEU A 166 0.90 -24.27 -2.09
CA LEU A 166 1.06 -22.84 -2.37
C LEU A 166 1.19 -21.94 -1.12
N THR A 167 1.40 -22.49 0.05
CA THR A 167 1.63 -21.69 1.26
C THR A 167 2.82 -20.75 1.08
N GLY A 168 2.64 -19.46 1.41
CA GLY A 168 3.64 -18.41 1.22
C GLY A 168 3.62 -17.74 -0.16
N ALA A 169 2.84 -18.24 -1.13
CA ALA A 169 2.66 -17.54 -2.40
C ALA A 169 1.96 -16.21 -2.20
N LYS A 170 2.41 -15.18 -2.92
CA LYS A 170 1.85 -13.84 -2.82
C LYS A 170 0.68 -13.68 -3.79
N VAL A 171 -0.45 -13.22 -3.27
CA VAL A 171 -1.64 -12.86 -4.03
C VAL A 171 -1.76 -11.35 -4.07
N LYS A 172 -1.80 -10.77 -5.26
CA LYS A 172 -2.15 -9.36 -5.46
C LYS A 172 -3.57 -9.24 -5.95
N ARG A 173 -4.35 -8.39 -5.31
CA ARG A 173 -5.65 -7.93 -5.79
C ARG A 173 -5.51 -6.53 -6.32
N ILE A 174 -5.77 -6.35 -7.60
CA ILE A 174 -5.68 -5.09 -8.32
C ILE A 174 -7.09 -4.69 -8.73
N ARG A 175 -7.48 -3.47 -8.43
CA ARG A 175 -8.77 -2.92 -8.84
C ARG A 175 -8.55 -1.69 -9.69
N THR A 176 -9.22 -1.64 -10.82
CA THR A 176 -9.20 -0.50 -11.74
C THR A 176 -10.61 -0.27 -12.31
N LEU A 177 -10.77 0.70 -13.17
CA LEU A 177 -12.04 0.93 -13.88
C LEU A 177 -11.91 0.44 -15.33
N LYS A 178 -13.03 -0.03 -15.91
CA LYS A 178 -13.07 -0.59 -17.26
C LYS A 178 -12.42 0.33 -18.29
N LYS A 179 -12.65 1.63 -18.22
CA LYS A 179 -12.12 2.62 -19.17
C LYS A 179 -10.59 2.75 -19.17
N PHE A 180 -9.90 2.27 -18.12
CA PHE A 180 -8.44 2.31 -18.02
C PHE A 180 -7.76 1.04 -18.52
N LEU A 181 -8.53 0.04 -18.99
CA LEU A 181 -7.98 -1.18 -19.56
C LEU A 181 -7.26 -0.90 -20.88
N ASP A 182 -6.34 -1.77 -21.25
CA ASP A 182 -5.64 -1.69 -22.53
C ASP A 182 -6.68 -1.79 -23.69
N GLY A 183 -6.49 -0.95 -24.70
CA GLY A 183 -7.42 -0.85 -25.84
C GLY A 183 -8.58 0.13 -25.64
N GLU A 184 -8.84 0.61 -24.44
CA GLU A 184 -9.82 1.65 -24.17
C GLU A 184 -9.22 3.05 -24.43
N SER A 185 -10.09 4.03 -24.67
CA SER A 185 -9.67 5.39 -25.04
C SER A 185 -8.93 6.15 -23.94
N ALA A 186 -9.08 5.72 -22.69
CA ALA A 186 -8.44 6.29 -21.50
C ALA A 186 -7.46 5.31 -20.84
N ALA A 187 -6.96 4.31 -21.58
CA ALA A 187 -6.05 3.30 -21.05
C ALA A 187 -4.93 3.92 -20.22
N ASP A 188 -4.78 3.45 -18.98
CA ASP A 188 -3.78 3.94 -18.02
C ASP A 188 -3.37 2.82 -17.06
N PRO A 189 -2.14 2.26 -17.21
CA PRO A 189 -1.66 1.17 -16.37
C PRO A 189 -1.42 1.55 -14.90
N TYR A 190 -1.45 2.84 -14.56
CA TYR A 190 -1.25 3.34 -13.20
C TYR A 190 -2.55 3.74 -12.50
N ALA A 191 -3.66 3.76 -13.24
CA ALA A 191 -4.97 4.10 -12.70
C ALA A 191 -5.55 2.91 -11.93
N THR A 192 -5.07 2.70 -10.71
CA THR A 192 -5.51 1.63 -9.80
C THR A 192 -5.92 2.17 -8.44
N PHE A 193 -6.85 1.48 -7.79
CA PHE A 193 -6.98 1.59 -6.33
C PHE A 193 -5.70 1.08 -5.67
N PRO A 194 -5.47 1.37 -4.40
CA PRO A 194 -4.34 0.80 -3.69
C PRO A 194 -4.29 -0.72 -3.90
N ILE A 195 -3.14 -1.21 -4.37
CA ILE A 195 -2.93 -2.64 -4.61
C ILE A 195 -2.88 -3.36 -3.26
N GLU A 196 -3.67 -4.39 -3.13
CA GLU A 196 -3.71 -5.20 -1.93
C GLU A 196 -2.79 -6.41 -2.11
N GLU A 197 -1.85 -6.60 -1.18
CA GLU A 197 -0.94 -7.74 -1.18
C GLU A 197 -1.23 -8.65 0.01
N TRP A 198 -1.47 -9.92 -0.30
CA TRP A 198 -1.78 -10.98 0.64
C TRP A 198 -0.88 -12.18 0.39
N PHE A 199 -0.82 -13.09 1.34
CA PHE A 199 -0.08 -14.33 1.20
C PHE A 199 -1.00 -15.51 1.50
N ILE A 200 -0.85 -16.61 0.78
CA ILE A 200 -1.55 -17.84 1.08
C ILE A 200 -1.01 -18.39 2.40
N ASP A 201 -1.86 -18.44 3.42
CA ASP A 201 -1.56 -19.04 4.72
C ASP A 201 -1.75 -20.54 4.67
N ARG A 202 -2.89 -20.98 4.12
CA ARG A 202 -3.20 -22.39 3.95
C ARG A 202 -4.23 -22.64 2.87
N LYS A 203 -4.22 -23.87 2.34
CA LYS A 203 -5.35 -24.42 1.57
C LYS A 203 -6.45 -24.84 2.56
N ALA A 204 -7.62 -24.20 2.50
CA ALA A 204 -8.72 -24.46 3.39
C ALA A 204 -9.51 -25.69 2.96
N THR A 205 -9.86 -25.76 1.67
CA THR A 205 -10.59 -26.90 1.09
C THR A 205 -10.10 -27.16 -0.34
N GLU A 206 -10.19 -28.43 -0.74
CA GLU A 206 -9.99 -28.86 -2.11
C GLU A 206 -11.09 -29.85 -2.50
N SER A 207 -11.79 -29.53 -3.57
CA SER A 207 -12.80 -30.40 -4.15
C SER A 207 -12.58 -30.50 -5.67
N ARG A 208 -13.40 -31.31 -6.32
CA ARG A 208 -13.40 -31.41 -7.77
C ARG A 208 -13.71 -30.08 -8.45
N ASP A 209 -14.58 -29.27 -7.85
CA ASP A 209 -15.14 -28.08 -8.49
C ASP A 209 -14.49 -26.79 -8.01
N VAL A 210 -13.97 -26.74 -6.77
CA VAL A 210 -13.46 -25.53 -6.12
C VAL A 210 -12.28 -25.86 -5.22
N VAL A 211 -11.26 -25.01 -5.26
CA VAL A 211 -10.17 -24.97 -4.28
C VAL A 211 -10.22 -23.64 -3.56
N SER A 212 -10.16 -23.66 -2.23
CA SER A 212 -10.28 -22.50 -1.37
C SER A 212 -8.99 -22.29 -0.57
N PHE A 213 -8.51 -21.05 -0.57
CA PHE A 213 -7.30 -20.62 0.15
C PHE A 213 -7.66 -19.57 1.18
N GLU A 214 -7.09 -19.69 2.37
CA GLU A 214 -7.11 -18.65 3.39
C GLU A 214 -5.88 -17.77 3.21
N LEU A 215 -6.10 -16.47 3.18
CA LEU A 215 -5.06 -15.49 2.99
C LEU A 215 -4.74 -14.79 4.31
N ALA A 216 -3.49 -14.38 4.47
CA ALA A 216 -3.02 -13.60 5.60
C ALA A 216 -2.18 -12.41 5.15
N SER A 217 -2.13 -11.37 5.98
CA SER A 217 -1.22 -10.25 5.75
C SER A 217 0.23 -10.67 6.02
N LYS A 218 1.18 -9.98 5.42
CA LYS A 218 2.61 -10.20 5.70
C LYS A 218 2.96 -10.01 7.18
N PHE A 219 2.24 -9.15 7.88
CA PHE A 219 2.46 -8.92 9.31
C PHE A 219 2.05 -10.11 10.16
N ASP A 220 0.95 -10.76 9.83
CA ASP A 220 0.45 -11.96 10.52
C ASP A 220 1.42 -13.14 10.34
N LEU A 221 1.86 -13.39 9.10
CA LEU A 221 2.82 -14.46 8.79
C LEU A 221 4.22 -14.23 9.36
N SER A 222 4.64 -12.98 9.55
CA SER A 222 5.98 -12.66 10.03
C SER A 222 6.13 -12.84 11.54
N ASN A 223 5.07 -13.16 12.26
CA ASN A 223 5.04 -13.27 13.73
C ASN A 223 5.64 -12.04 14.44
N LYS A 224 5.48 -10.85 13.83
CA LYS A 224 6.00 -9.60 14.35
C LYS A 224 4.92 -8.90 15.17
N GLU A 225 5.20 -8.72 16.42
CA GLU A 225 4.36 -7.92 17.31
C GLU A 225 4.57 -6.43 17.06
N LEU A 226 3.48 -5.67 16.99
CA LEU A 226 3.50 -4.21 16.92
C LEU A 226 2.84 -3.63 18.18
N PRO A 227 3.51 -2.70 18.86
CA PRO A 227 4.84 -2.14 18.58
C PRO A 227 5.96 -3.16 18.83
N ASN A 228 7.02 -3.13 18.02
CA ASN A 228 8.17 -4.04 18.10
C ASN A 228 9.06 -3.80 19.34
N ARG A 229 8.49 -3.26 20.38
CA ARG A 229 9.13 -3.09 21.70
C ARG A 229 8.05 -3.03 22.78
N GLN A 230 8.44 -3.46 23.97
CA GLN A 230 7.55 -3.47 25.12
C GLN A 230 7.08 -2.06 25.47
N VAL A 231 5.76 -1.89 25.68
CA VAL A 231 5.17 -0.63 26.13
C VAL A 231 5.39 -0.48 27.63
N VAL A 232 6.33 0.41 28.02
CA VAL A 232 6.65 0.72 29.41
C VAL A 232 6.43 2.22 29.65
N ALA A 233 5.64 2.56 30.67
CA ALA A 233 5.19 3.93 30.88
C ALA A 233 6.28 4.90 31.41
N ASN A 234 7.17 4.44 32.27
CA ASN A 234 8.00 5.34 33.09
C ASN A 234 9.51 5.14 32.98
N ILE A 235 9.97 4.16 32.21
CA ILE A 235 11.39 3.81 32.11
C ILE A 235 11.83 3.90 30.63
N CYS A 236 12.88 4.70 30.38
CA CYS A 236 13.48 4.80 29.06
C CYS A 236 14.21 3.49 28.71
N GLN A 237 13.87 2.91 27.56
CA GLN A 237 14.43 1.66 27.07
C GLN A 237 15.74 1.85 26.29
N TRP A 238 16.05 3.08 25.85
CA TRP A 238 17.25 3.36 25.08
C TRP A 238 18.52 3.13 25.88
N GLN A 239 19.55 2.61 25.26
CA GLN A 239 20.88 2.60 25.87
C GLN A 239 21.33 4.05 26.02
N TYR A 240 21.88 4.37 27.17
CA TYR A 240 22.37 5.73 27.41
C TYR A 240 23.53 6.08 26.47
N ARG A 241 23.47 7.26 25.86
CA ARG A 241 24.40 7.76 24.84
C ARG A 241 24.43 6.93 23.54
N SER A 242 23.40 6.11 23.27
CA SER A 242 23.22 5.46 21.97
C SER A 242 22.68 6.46 20.91
N SER A 243 22.56 5.99 19.68
CA SER A 243 21.94 6.76 18.58
C SER A 243 20.52 7.21 18.91
N GLU A 244 19.74 6.36 19.58
CA GLU A 244 18.37 6.64 19.98
C GLU A 244 18.29 7.62 21.16
N CYS A 245 19.21 7.52 22.11
CA CYS A 245 19.32 8.46 23.23
C CYS A 245 19.84 9.82 22.79
N SER A 246 20.73 9.84 21.79
CA SER A 246 21.35 11.02 21.17
C SER A 246 21.99 12.04 22.13
N TYR A 247 22.24 11.70 23.40
CA TYR A 247 22.91 12.60 24.33
C TYR A 247 24.42 12.60 24.11
N THR A 248 24.95 13.72 23.65
CA THR A 248 26.39 13.95 23.39
C THR A 248 26.98 15.02 24.28
N GLY A 249 26.20 15.57 25.21
CA GLY A 249 26.64 16.68 26.08
C GLY A 249 27.79 16.34 27.02
N SER A 250 28.49 17.37 27.41
CA SER A 250 29.64 17.33 28.35
C SER A 250 29.23 17.50 29.83
N ASN A 251 27.95 17.69 30.09
CA ASN A 251 27.43 17.72 31.45
C ASN A 251 27.16 16.28 31.92
N TYR A 252 27.83 15.90 33.03
CA TYR A 252 27.73 14.54 33.55
C TYR A 252 26.86 14.50 34.80
N PHE A 253 26.05 13.44 34.92
CA PHE A 253 25.12 13.24 36.04
C PHE A 253 25.11 11.77 36.45
N ASP A 254 24.94 11.52 37.74
CA ASP A 254 24.69 10.18 38.24
C ASP A 254 23.27 9.69 38.00
N VAL A 255 22.94 8.46 38.44
CA VAL A 255 21.60 7.85 38.29
C VAL A 255 20.49 8.63 39.04
N ASN A 256 20.88 9.47 40.03
CA ASN A 256 19.99 10.29 40.84
C ASN A 256 19.89 11.74 40.33
N ASN A 257 20.53 12.05 39.18
CA ASN A 257 20.60 13.38 38.57
C ASN A 257 21.46 14.41 39.31
N ASN A 258 22.38 13.98 40.21
CA ASN A 258 23.37 14.84 40.79
C ASN A 258 24.51 15.07 39.78
N THR A 259 25.06 16.29 39.76
CA THR A 259 26.19 16.62 38.88
C THR A 259 27.45 15.88 39.35
N VAL A 260 28.17 15.25 38.40
CA VAL A 260 29.42 14.55 38.63
C VAL A 260 30.53 15.10 37.76
N GLY A 261 31.77 14.89 38.14
CA GLY A 261 32.92 15.56 37.51
C GLY A 261 33.51 14.87 36.31
N SER A 262 33.10 13.64 35.97
CA SER A 262 33.73 12.87 34.90
C SER A 262 32.74 11.98 34.15
N LEU A 263 33.11 11.66 32.90
CA LEU A 263 32.35 10.71 32.07
C LEU A 263 32.24 9.31 32.68
N ALA A 264 33.24 8.91 33.46
CA ALA A 264 33.25 7.59 34.11
C ALA A 264 32.13 7.45 35.18
N GLN A 265 31.70 8.57 35.74
CA GLN A 265 30.61 8.62 36.72
C GLN A 265 29.25 8.95 36.12
N ASP A 266 29.23 9.25 34.81
CA ASP A 266 28.01 9.65 34.11
C ASP A 266 27.11 8.43 33.85
N ALA A 267 25.94 8.43 34.44
CA ALA A 267 24.95 7.35 34.32
C ALA A 267 23.53 7.89 34.29
N CYS A 268 22.70 7.35 33.41
CA CYS A 268 21.32 7.81 33.26
C CYS A 268 20.36 6.98 34.12
N GLY A 269 19.56 7.65 34.94
CA GLY A 269 18.51 7.03 35.77
C GLY A 269 17.30 6.53 35.01
N LYS A 270 17.28 6.66 33.65
CA LYS A 270 16.24 6.16 32.75
C LYS A 270 14.84 6.74 32.98
N ARG A 271 14.71 7.79 33.77
CA ARG A 271 13.46 8.49 34.07
C ARG A 271 13.30 9.72 33.18
N LEU A 272 12.07 10.19 33.00
CA LEU A 272 11.81 11.43 32.26
C LEU A 272 12.57 12.62 32.85
N SER A 273 12.65 12.72 34.18
CA SER A 273 13.45 13.74 34.86
C SER A 273 14.93 13.69 34.52
N SER A 274 15.48 12.49 34.30
CA SER A 274 16.88 12.33 33.90
C SER A 274 17.11 12.79 32.44
N CYS A 275 16.13 12.63 31.58
CA CYS A 275 16.15 13.14 30.22
C CYS A 275 16.08 14.69 30.22
N LYS A 276 15.11 15.26 30.96
CA LYS A 276 14.97 16.72 31.11
C LYS A 276 16.24 17.39 31.69
N LYS A 277 16.91 16.76 32.63
CA LYS A 277 18.16 17.28 33.20
C LYS A 277 19.28 17.40 32.17
N ARG A 278 19.27 16.55 31.13
CA ARG A 278 20.30 16.47 30.08
C ARG A 278 19.98 17.33 28.86
N PHE A 279 18.70 17.36 28.47
CA PHE A 279 18.26 18.06 27.24
C PHE A 279 17.60 19.40 27.54
N GLY A 280 17.36 19.72 28.81
CA GLY A 280 16.63 20.91 29.24
C GLY A 280 15.16 20.66 29.52
N GLU A 281 14.57 21.50 30.35
CA GLU A 281 13.16 21.34 30.81
C GLU A 281 12.15 21.38 29.65
N ASN A 282 12.42 22.23 28.65
CA ASN A 282 11.54 22.46 27.49
C ASN A 282 12.16 21.99 26.16
N GLY A 283 13.23 21.20 26.20
CA GLY A 283 13.86 20.66 25.00
C GLY A 283 13.11 19.47 24.41
N GLU A 284 13.43 19.12 23.17
CA GLU A 284 13.02 17.83 22.61
C GLU A 284 13.69 16.69 23.36
N LEU A 285 12.87 15.81 23.93
CA LEU A 285 13.35 14.71 24.74
C LEU A 285 13.27 13.40 23.95
N PRO A 286 14.40 12.77 23.57
CA PRO A 286 14.42 11.46 22.95
C PRO A 286 14.11 10.36 23.99
N PHE A 287 13.02 10.50 24.70
CA PHE A 287 12.64 9.61 25.81
C PHE A 287 11.99 8.34 25.28
N GLY A 288 12.69 7.22 25.40
CA GLY A 288 12.28 5.93 24.84
C GLY A 288 11.23 5.17 25.65
N SER A 289 10.29 5.84 26.30
CA SER A 289 9.15 5.21 26.97
C SER A 289 7.82 5.76 26.41
N PHE A 290 6.71 5.20 26.88
CA PHE A 290 5.34 5.59 26.48
C PHE A 290 4.59 6.17 27.69
N PRO A 291 4.84 7.43 28.08
CA PRO A 291 4.26 8.01 29.32
C PRO A 291 2.72 7.97 29.32
N GLY A 292 2.10 8.06 28.16
CA GLY A 292 0.63 7.99 28.02
C GLY A 292 0.03 6.60 28.29
N ALA A 293 0.82 5.55 28.30
CA ALA A 293 0.32 4.20 28.55
C ALA A 293 -0.17 3.98 30.01
N GLY A 294 0.24 4.83 30.93
CA GLY A 294 -0.24 4.81 32.33
C GLY A 294 -1.55 5.57 32.56
N LEU A 295 -2.11 6.22 31.52
CA LEU A 295 -3.35 6.97 31.61
C LEU A 295 -4.58 6.16 31.14
N LEU A 296 -4.37 4.93 30.69
CA LEU A 296 -5.42 4.04 30.16
C LEU A 296 -5.88 2.98 31.17
N THR A 297 -5.62 3.16 32.47
CA THR A 297 -6.11 2.29 33.56
C THR A 297 -7.24 2.95 34.31
#